data_46680aa094a45fc3a0b975db413fe614
#
_entry.id   46680aa094a45fc3a0b975db413fe614
#
_cell.length_a   1.000
_cell.length_b   1.000
_cell.length_c   1.000
_cell.angle_alpha   90.00
_cell.angle_beta   90.00
_cell.angle_gamma   90.00
#
_symmetry.space_group_name_H-M   'P 1'
#
loop_
_entity.id
_entity.type
_entity.pdbx_description
1 polymer ?
#
loop_
_entity_poly.entity_id
_entity_poly.type
_entity_poly.pdbx_seq_one_letter_code
_entity_poly.pdbx_strand_id
1 'polypeptide(L)'
;MSGNQEMIARRERLLGRNMSLFYQDPVHLVKGEGVWLWDADGRKYLDCYNNVPHVGHCHPRVVEAICRQASTLNTHTRYLHEGILDYVERLTATFDKSSMRQFSPAPAARRMTWPCTWRRR
;
A
#
# COMPACT_ATOMS: atom_id res chain seq x y z
N MET A 1 -13.37 0.12 -31.54
CA MET A 1 -13.01 0.91 -30.35
C MET A 1 -11.88 0.18 -29.65
N SER A 2 -10.80 0.85 -29.26
CA SER A 2 -9.72 0.18 -28.52
C SER A 2 -10.24 -0.27 -27.18
N GLY A 3 -9.74 -1.40 -26.63
CA GLY A 3 -10.18 -1.92 -25.33
C GLY A 3 -10.04 -0.92 -24.18
N ASN A 4 -9.13 0.04 -24.29
CA ASN A 4 -8.97 1.14 -23.32
C ASN A 4 -10.15 2.11 -23.32
N GLN A 5 -10.73 2.44 -24.47
CA GLN A 5 -11.87 3.38 -24.54
C GLN A 5 -13.13 2.81 -23.85
N GLU A 6 -13.39 1.52 -24.05
CA GLU A 6 -14.51 0.85 -23.37
C GLU A 6 -14.28 0.82 -21.84
N MET A 7 -13.05 0.55 -21.41
CA MET A 7 -12.70 0.53 -19.99
C MET A 7 -12.80 1.92 -19.36
N ILE A 8 -12.41 2.98 -20.06
CA ILE A 8 -12.54 4.38 -19.61
C ILE A 8 -14.01 4.72 -19.42
N ALA A 9 -14.87 4.43 -20.41
CA ALA A 9 -16.30 4.69 -20.32
C ALA A 9 -16.97 3.91 -19.17
N ARG A 10 -16.55 2.65 -18.96
CA ARG A 10 -17.01 1.84 -17.84
C ARG A 10 -16.56 2.42 -16.49
N ARG A 11 -15.31 2.89 -16.40
CA ARG A 11 -14.76 3.52 -15.21
C ARG A 11 -15.51 4.80 -14.84
N GLU A 12 -15.76 5.70 -15.79
CA GLU A 12 -16.51 6.94 -15.56
C GLU A 12 -17.92 6.68 -15.03
N ARG A 13 -18.58 5.68 -15.56
CA ARG A 13 -19.92 5.28 -15.11
C ARG A 13 -19.93 4.71 -13.69
N LEU A 14 -18.90 3.93 -13.31
CA LEU A 14 -18.88 3.19 -12.04
C LEU A 14 -18.22 3.95 -10.90
N LEU A 15 -17.16 4.71 -11.16
CA LEU A 15 -16.36 5.38 -10.13
C LEU A 15 -16.61 6.89 -10.06
N GLY A 16 -17.42 7.44 -10.99
CA GLY A 16 -17.70 8.88 -11.07
C GLY A 16 -16.51 9.68 -11.62
N ARG A 17 -16.73 10.99 -11.79
CA ARG A 17 -15.77 11.91 -12.44
C ARG A 17 -14.62 12.37 -11.52
N ASN A 18 -14.68 12.06 -10.24
CA ASN A 18 -13.70 12.57 -9.25
C ASN A 18 -12.37 11.82 -9.26
N MET A 19 -12.28 10.69 -9.97
CA MET A 19 -11.06 9.88 -10.06
C MET A 19 -10.41 10.09 -11.42
N SER A 20 -9.60 11.14 -11.53
CA SER A 20 -8.82 11.42 -12.75
C SER A 20 -7.82 10.31 -13.07
N LEU A 21 -7.56 10.12 -14.35
CA LEU A 21 -6.44 9.29 -14.83
C LEU A 21 -5.18 10.16 -14.94
N PHE A 22 -3.99 9.56 -14.76
CA PHE A 22 -2.73 10.30 -14.78
C PHE A 22 -2.32 10.80 -16.16
N TYR A 23 -2.69 10.08 -17.21
CA TYR A 23 -2.22 10.33 -18.57
C TYR A 23 -3.40 10.62 -19.50
N GLN A 24 -3.14 11.42 -20.55
CA GLN A 24 -4.11 11.68 -21.62
C GLN A 24 -4.42 10.39 -22.40
N ASP A 25 -3.41 9.54 -22.58
CA ASP A 25 -3.55 8.18 -23.10
C ASP A 25 -3.29 7.18 -21.97
N PRO A 26 -4.35 6.70 -21.29
CA PRO A 26 -4.20 5.87 -20.11
C PRO A 26 -3.63 4.50 -20.41
N VAL A 27 -2.66 4.08 -19.60
CA VAL A 27 -2.02 2.77 -19.73
C VAL A 27 -2.80 1.72 -18.92
N HIS A 28 -3.13 0.60 -19.57
CA HIS A 28 -3.76 -0.55 -18.93
C HIS A 28 -2.69 -1.55 -18.45
N LEU A 29 -2.19 -1.35 -17.24
CA LEU A 29 -1.18 -2.23 -16.64
C LEU A 29 -1.82 -3.55 -16.19
N VAL A 30 -1.18 -4.68 -16.54
CA VAL A 30 -1.67 -6.04 -16.24
C VAL A 30 -0.66 -6.90 -15.49
N LYS A 31 0.62 -6.55 -15.50
CA LYS A 31 1.68 -7.32 -14.82
C LYS A 31 2.74 -6.38 -14.24
N GLY A 32 3.29 -6.76 -13.07
CA GLY A 32 4.48 -6.15 -12.48
C GLY A 32 5.47 -7.21 -11.99
N GLU A 33 6.77 -6.97 -12.18
CA GLU A 33 7.85 -7.83 -11.70
C GLU A 33 9.14 -7.03 -11.47
N GLY A 34 9.61 -7.00 -10.25
CA GLY A 34 10.76 -6.17 -9.88
C GLY A 34 10.48 -4.69 -10.16
N VAL A 35 11.28 -4.06 -11.03
CA VAL A 35 11.13 -2.66 -11.43
C VAL A 35 10.34 -2.49 -12.74
N TRP A 36 9.77 -3.55 -13.27
CA TRP A 36 9.13 -3.56 -14.57
C TRP A 36 7.62 -3.74 -14.49
N LEU A 37 6.93 -3.04 -15.37
CA LEU A 37 5.49 -3.16 -15.59
C LEU A 37 5.21 -3.53 -17.05
N TRP A 38 4.10 -4.21 -17.29
CA TRP A 38 3.61 -4.54 -18.63
C TRP A 38 2.15 -4.12 -18.77
N ASP A 39 1.83 -3.57 -19.94
CA ASP A 39 0.45 -3.31 -20.33
C ASP A 39 -0.21 -4.53 -20.98
N ALA A 40 -1.49 -4.39 -21.29
CA ALA A 40 -2.28 -5.42 -21.96
C ALA A 40 -1.79 -5.73 -23.40
N ASP A 41 -1.07 -4.81 -24.04
CA ASP A 41 -0.50 -4.98 -25.36
C ASP A 41 0.91 -5.61 -25.32
N GLY A 42 1.41 -5.93 -24.13
CA GLY A 42 2.72 -6.55 -23.90
C GLY A 42 3.90 -5.58 -23.92
N ARG A 43 3.65 -4.27 -23.95
CA ARG A 43 4.72 -3.27 -23.84
C ARG A 43 5.28 -3.26 -22.44
N LYS A 44 6.59 -3.11 -22.32
CA LYS A 44 7.33 -3.11 -21.06
C LYS A 44 7.73 -1.69 -20.66
N TYR A 45 7.49 -1.32 -19.43
CA TYR A 45 7.79 -0.02 -18.85
C TYR A 45 8.70 -0.15 -17.64
N LEU A 46 9.67 0.72 -17.51
CA LEU A 46 10.42 0.91 -16.27
C LEU A 46 9.56 1.76 -15.32
N ASP A 47 9.24 1.20 -14.15
CA ASP A 47 8.46 1.91 -13.13
C ASP A 47 9.35 2.87 -12.34
N CYS A 48 9.22 4.17 -12.63
CA CYS A 48 9.92 5.23 -11.93
C CYS A 48 8.99 6.03 -10.99
N TYR A 49 7.73 5.65 -10.84
CA TYR A 49 6.76 6.46 -10.12
C TYR A 49 5.86 5.70 -9.16
N ASN A 50 5.49 4.48 -9.48
CA ASN A 50 4.38 3.79 -8.81
C ASN A 50 4.68 3.48 -7.35
N ASN A 51 3.66 3.56 -6.52
CA ASN A 51 3.51 3.26 -5.06
C ASN A 51 4.67 2.53 -4.37
N VAL A 52 5.86 2.77 -4.82
CA VAL A 52 7.18 2.37 -4.32
C VAL A 52 7.14 1.01 -3.60
N PRO A 53 6.98 -0.11 -4.30
CA PRO A 53 7.29 -1.39 -3.70
C PRO A 53 8.81 -1.43 -3.47
N HIS A 54 9.27 -1.17 -2.25
CA HIS A 54 10.68 -1.02 -1.88
C HIS A 54 11.58 -2.17 -2.34
N VAL A 55 11.00 -3.35 -2.51
CA VAL A 55 11.67 -4.57 -2.98
C VAL A 55 11.24 -4.99 -4.39
N GLY A 56 10.51 -4.12 -5.09
CA GLY A 56 9.96 -4.38 -6.42
C GLY A 56 8.59 -5.03 -6.41
N HIS A 57 7.91 -4.96 -7.57
CA HIS A 57 6.61 -5.56 -7.79
C HIS A 57 6.66 -7.08 -7.64
N CYS A 58 5.66 -7.63 -7.00
CA CYS A 58 5.44 -9.08 -6.85
C CYS A 58 6.66 -9.84 -6.29
N HIS A 59 7.40 -9.24 -5.34
CA HIS A 59 8.55 -9.88 -4.74
C HIS A 59 8.16 -11.23 -4.11
N PRO A 60 8.76 -12.38 -4.50
CA PRO A 60 8.27 -13.71 -4.15
C PRO A 60 8.11 -13.93 -2.64
N ARG A 61 9.10 -13.53 -1.85
CA ARG A 61 9.06 -13.70 -0.38
C ARG A 61 7.96 -12.85 0.28
N VAL A 62 7.65 -11.68 -0.27
CA VAL A 62 6.57 -10.81 0.25
C VAL A 62 5.22 -11.42 -0.08
N VAL A 63 5.03 -11.85 -1.34
CA VAL A 63 3.80 -12.51 -1.78
C VAL A 63 3.54 -13.78 -0.98
N GLU A 64 4.56 -14.63 -0.81
CA GLU A 64 4.46 -15.84 0.00
C GLU A 64 4.07 -15.56 1.46
N ALA A 65 4.70 -14.57 2.09
CA ALA A 65 4.40 -14.20 3.47
C ALA A 65 2.95 -13.68 3.62
N ILE A 66 2.48 -12.87 2.68
CA ILE A 66 1.10 -12.37 2.66
C ILE A 66 0.11 -13.53 2.49
N CYS A 67 0.35 -14.41 1.51
CA CYS A 67 -0.52 -15.56 1.26
C CYS A 67 -0.57 -16.50 2.47
N ARG A 68 0.56 -16.80 3.10
CA ARG A 68 0.62 -17.62 4.30
C ARG A 68 -0.15 -17.01 5.46
N GLN A 69 0.05 -15.70 5.73
CA GLN A 69 -0.67 -15.03 6.82
C GLN A 69 -2.17 -14.91 6.54
N ALA A 70 -2.55 -14.57 5.31
CA ALA A 70 -3.95 -14.44 4.93
C ALA A 70 -4.71 -15.77 5.01
N SER A 71 -4.04 -16.89 4.74
CA SER A 71 -4.63 -18.23 4.86
C SER A 71 -4.68 -18.76 6.30
N THR A 72 -3.95 -18.13 7.24
CA THR A 72 -3.90 -18.56 8.64
C THR A 72 -4.82 -17.74 9.52
N LEU A 73 -4.65 -16.42 9.53
CA LEU A 73 -5.41 -15.51 10.38
C LEU A 73 -5.27 -14.08 9.92
N ASN A 74 -6.40 -13.38 9.80
CA ASN A 74 -6.45 -11.94 9.61
C ASN A 74 -7.32 -11.32 10.72
N THR A 75 -6.70 -10.60 11.66
CA THR A 75 -7.37 -9.98 12.80
C THR A 75 -6.73 -8.64 13.16
N HIS A 76 -7.35 -7.89 14.07
CA HIS A 76 -6.85 -6.59 14.50
C HIS A 76 -5.88 -6.71 15.69
N THR A 77 -5.18 -5.63 15.98
CA THR A 77 -4.09 -5.55 16.99
C THR A 77 -4.52 -5.68 18.47
N ARG A 78 -5.80 -5.90 18.75
CA ARG A 78 -6.28 -6.11 20.14
C ARG A 78 -6.05 -7.52 20.66
N TYR A 79 -5.69 -8.46 19.78
CA TYR A 79 -5.29 -9.81 20.17
C TYR A 79 -3.76 -9.92 20.20
N LEU A 80 -3.26 -10.82 21.04
CA LEU A 80 -1.83 -11.12 21.09
C LEU A 80 -1.41 -11.82 19.79
N HIS A 81 -0.30 -11.35 19.20
CA HIS A 81 0.24 -11.90 17.97
C HIS A 81 1.77 -11.76 17.97
N GLU A 82 2.46 -12.89 18.05
CA GLU A 82 3.93 -12.94 18.13
C GLU A 82 4.61 -12.22 16.96
N GLY A 83 4.15 -12.44 15.74
CA GLY A 83 4.75 -11.83 14.55
C GLY A 83 4.76 -10.29 14.56
N ILE A 84 3.82 -9.64 15.27
CA ILE A 84 3.82 -8.18 15.45
C ILE A 84 4.96 -7.78 16.42
N LEU A 85 5.13 -8.53 17.50
CA LEU A 85 6.17 -8.27 18.50
C LEU A 85 7.56 -8.48 17.89
N ASP A 86 7.78 -9.58 17.20
CA ASP A 86 9.02 -9.88 16.47
C ASP A 86 9.37 -8.79 15.45
N TYR A 87 8.36 -8.29 14.71
CA TYR A 87 8.56 -7.20 13.76
C TYR A 87 8.99 -5.92 14.47
N VAL A 88 8.30 -5.53 15.55
CA VAL A 88 8.60 -4.32 16.30
C VAL A 88 9.98 -4.41 16.93
N GLU A 89 10.35 -5.55 17.53
CA GLU A 89 11.68 -5.76 18.10
C GLU A 89 12.80 -5.62 17.04
N ARG A 90 12.64 -6.29 15.89
CA ARG A 90 13.61 -6.20 14.79
C ARG A 90 13.67 -4.79 14.20
N LEU A 91 12.55 -4.10 14.07
CA LEU A 91 12.50 -2.73 13.57
C LEU A 91 13.20 -1.78 14.56
N THR A 92 12.85 -1.85 15.83
CA THR A 92 13.41 -0.97 16.85
C THR A 92 14.91 -1.19 17.09
N ALA A 93 15.40 -2.42 16.88
CA ALA A 93 16.83 -2.70 16.93
C ALA A 93 17.67 -1.95 15.87
N THR A 94 17.02 -1.47 14.80
CA THR A 94 17.70 -0.66 13.75
C THR A 94 17.78 0.84 14.09
N PHE A 95 17.12 1.28 15.16
CA PHE A 95 17.11 2.69 15.59
C PHE A 95 18.11 2.94 16.73
N ASP A 96 18.55 4.19 16.81
CA ASP A 96 19.37 4.65 17.91
C ASP A 96 18.56 4.66 19.22
N LYS A 97 19.19 4.24 20.35
CA LYS A 97 18.52 4.14 21.67
C LYS A 97 17.88 5.47 22.13
N SER A 98 18.41 6.60 21.68
CA SER A 98 17.82 7.93 21.95
C SER A 98 16.49 8.16 21.25
N SER A 99 16.27 7.54 20.09
CA SER A 99 15.05 7.65 19.28
C SER A 99 13.95 6.72 19.75
N MET A 100 14.26 5.69 20.51
CA MET A 100 13.33 4.65 20.99
C MET A 100 12.21 5.18 21.89
N ARG A 101 12.43 6.30 22.60
CA ARG A 101 11.41 6.92 23.47
C ARG A 101 10.20 7.45 22.73
N GLN A 102 10.32 7.68 21.42
CA GLN A 102 9.22 8.20 20.59
C GLN A 102 8.37 7.08 19.96
N PHE A 103 8.90 5.86 19.89
CA PHE A 103 8.22 4.70 19.30
C PHE A 103 7.49 3.80 20.30
N SER A 104 7.41 4.17 21.58
CA SER A 104 6.56 3.44 22.51
C SER A 104 5.10 3.59 22.09
N PRO A 105 4.38 2.52 21.70
CA PRO A 105 2.98 2.59 21.25
C PRO A 105 2.02 3.09 22.34
N ALA A 106 2.41 3.04 23.60
CA ALA A 106 1.62 3.52 24.73
C ALA A 106 1.39 5.05 24.75
N PRO A 107 2.34 5.94 24.40
CA PRO A 107 2.07 7.36 24.28
C PRO A 107 1.31 7.76 23.01
N ALA A 108 1.42 7.02 21.91
CA ALA A 108 0.74 7.35 20.66
C ALA A 108 -0.78 7.18 20.78
N ALA A 109 -1.25 6.15 21.46
CA ALA A 109 -2.68 5.96 21.73
C ALA A 109 -3.26 7.05 22.66
N ARG A 110 -2.45 7.64 23.53
CA ARG A 110 -2.86 8.76 24.40
C ARG A 110 -2.74 10.13 23.76
N ARG A 111 -1.91 10.30 22.71
CA ARG A 111 -1.75 11.58 22.01
C ARG A 111 -2.68 11.76 20.81
N MET A 112 -3.42 10.72 20.41
CA MET A 112 -4.49 10.85 19.41
C MET A 112 -5.83 11.28 20.00
N THR A 113 -5.85 11.97 21.13
CA THR A 113 -6.94 12.87 21.41
C THR A 113 -6.66 14.18 20.65
N TRP A 114 -6.85 14.16 19.34
CA TRP A 114 -7.02 15.37 18.59
C TRP A 114 -8.22 16.09 19.19
N PRO A 115 -8.08 17.35 19.61
CA PRO A 115 -9.26 18.14 19.93
C PRO A 115 -10.00 18.32 18.60
N CYS A 116 -11.05 17.54 18.41
CA CYS A 116 -11.95 17.68 17.27
C CYS A 116 -12.78 18.94 17.49
N THR A 117 -12.12 20.11 17.42
CA THR A 117 -12.81 21.40 17.37
C THR A 117 -13.09 21.74 15.92
N TRP A 118 -13.97 20.98 15.29
CA TRP A 118 -14.69 21.45 14.13
C TRP A 118 -15.70 22.50 14.61
N ARG A 119 -15.28 23.77 14.69
CA ARG A 119 -16.24 24.87 14.74
C ARG A 119 -16.90 24.94 13.37
N ARG A 120 -18.17 24.58 13.29
CA ARG A 120 -19.05 25.00 12.20
C ARG A 120 -19.11 26.54 12.22
N ARG A 121 -18.71 27.16 11.14
CA ARG A 121 -19.18 28.49 10.74
C ARG A 121 -20.18 28.30 9.62
#